data_8732f6deea7cc87f3d614032247ff119
#
_entry.id   8732f6deea7cc87f3d614032247ff119
#
_cell.length_a   1.000
_cell.length_b   1.000
_cell.length_c   1.000
_cell.angle_alpha   90.00
_cell.angle_beta   90.00
_cell.angle_gamma   90.00
#
_symmetry.space_group_name_H-M   'P 1'
#
loop_
_entity.id
_entity.type
_entity.pdbx_description
1 polymer ?
#
loop_
_entity_poly.entity_id
_entity_poly.type
_entity_poly.pdbx_seq_one_letter_code
_entity_poly.pdbx_strand_id
1 'polypeptide(L)'
;MRKLLFCVPMMILLLSACTGGAEGNEAEELALQIRGEYLAMSSCAGQAAITADYGQRVYQYELAVAVDGEEITLTLSAPDTVAGITARVAGEDGQLEYDGLSVETGPLDPEGLSPVSAVPALLEGARSGYIVSCALEEDGTLLRMDCGDPEGTPGTGSEVSLWFDTSTHALSRGEISVDGFRAILCEFTDFAMS
;
A
#
# COMPACT_ATOMS: atom_id res chain seq x y z
N MET A 1 -2.74 73.84 29.15
CA MET A 1 -1.58 72.99 28.91
C MET A 1 -2.06 71.56 28.90
N ARG A 2 -2.35 71.01 27.72
CA ARG A 2 -2.97 69.71 27.53
C ARG A 2 -1.85 68.65 27.29
N LYS A 3 -1.74 67.72 28.20
CA LYS A 3 -0.83 66.56 28.03
C LYS A 3 -1.54 65.53 27.16
N LEU A 4 -1.03 65.33 25.96
CA LEU A 4 -1.43 64.23 25.04
C LEU A 4 -0.75 62.93 25.50
N LEU A 5 -1.56 61.95 25.94
CA LEU A 5 -1.11 60.61 26.23
C LEU A 5 -1.15 59.81 24.91
N PHE A 6 0.01 59.44 24.41
CA PHE A 6 0.14 58.57 23.24
C PHE A 6 0.00 57.10 23.72
N CYS A 7 -1.14 56.46 23.45
CA CYS A 7 -1.33 55.02 23.58
C CYS A 7 -0.80 54.34 22.29
N VAL A 8 0.29 53.62 22.41
CA VAL A 8 0.79 52.73 21.35
C VAL A 8 0.11 51.38 21.52
N PRO A 9 -0.71 50.88 20.58
CA PRO A 9 -1.18 49.52 20.63
C PRO A 9 -0.05 48.58 20.21
N MET A 10 0.42 47.78 21.15
CA MET A 10 1.34 46.68 20.93
C MET A 10 0.58 45.57 20.17
N MET A 11 0.81 45.55 18.85
CA MET A 11 0.28 44.53 17.94
C MET A 11 1.11 43.26 18.12
N ILE A 12 0.59 42.32 18.92
CA ILE A 12 1.17 40.99 19.06
C ILE A 12 0.84 40.22 17.78
N LEU A 13 1.80 40.10 16.88
CA LEU A 13 1.79 39.19 15.75
C LEU A 13 1.92 37.78 16.33
N LEU A 14 0.80 37.06 16.41
CA LEU A 14 0.79 35.61 16.57
C LEU A 14 1.31 35.00 15.27
N LEU A 15 2.59 34.69 15.25
CA LEU A 15 3.17 33.79 14.26
C LEU A 15 2.59 32.39 14.55
N SER A 16 1.52 32.05 13.84
CA SER A 16 1.14 30.63 13.70
C SER A 16 2.26 29.95 12.92
N ALA A 17 3.20 29.33 13.62
CA ALA A 17 4.13 28.41 12.99
C ALA A 17 3.30 27.24 12.41
N CYS A 18 3.30 27.13 11.09
CA CYS A 18 2.84 25.93 10.42
C CYS A 18 3.72 24.77 10.89
N THR A 19 3.20 23.90 11.75
CA THR A 19 3.85 22.67 12.21
C THR A 19 3.89 21.57 11.13
N GLY A 20 3.34 21.82 9.94
CA GLY A 20 3.30 20.85 8.84
C GLY A 20 4.64 20.49 8.19
N GLY A 21 5.72 21.23 8.48
CA GLY A 21 7.03 20.95 7.85
C GLY A 21 7.85 19.85 8.52
N ALA A 22 7.66 19.58 9.81
CA ALA A 22 8.46 18.60 10.54
C ALA A 22 7.87 17.17 10.38
N GLU A 23 6.56 17.04 10.46
CA GLU A 23 5.86 15.76 10.30
C GLU A 23 5.94 15.22 8.86
N GLY A 24 5.89 16.13 7.85
CA GLY A 24 6.08 15.74 6.45
C GLY A 24 7.47 15.16 6.17
N ASN A 25 8.51 15.75 6.76
CA ASN A 25 9.88 15.26 6.61
C ASN A 25 10.09 13.89 7.29
N GLU A 26 9.47 13.66 8.46
CA GLU A 26 9.53 12.38 9.18
C GLU A 26 8.84 11.25 8.39
N ALA A 27 7.67 11.52 7.82
CA ALA A 27 6.97 10.56 6.97
C ALA A 27 7.77 10.20 5.72
N GLU A 28 8.42 11.19 5.07
CA GLU A 28 9.25 10.98 3.89
C GLU A 28 10.50 10.13 4.21
N GLU A 29 11.20 10.44 5.31
CA GLU A 29 12.37 9.68 5.74
C GLU A 29 11.99 8.22 6.05
N LEU A 30 10.88 8.01 6.77
CA LEU A 30 10.40 6.68 7.09
C LEU A 30 9.94 5.92 5.83
N ALA A 31 9.26 6.58 4.89
CA ALA A 31 8.86 5.97 3.62
C ALA A 31 10.06 5.47 2.81
N LEU A 32 11.14 6.26 2.75
CA LEU A 32 12.36 5.86 2.06
C LEU A 32 13.09 4.73 2.78
N GLN A 33 13.08 4.71 4.11
CA GLN A 33 13.64 3.61 4.89
C GLN A 33 12.88 2.31 4.62
N ILE A 34 11.55 2.31 4.76
CA ILE A 34 10.69 1.14 4.49
C ILE A 34 10.90 0.64 3.07
N ARG A 35 10.92 1.54 2.08
CA ARG A 35 11.22 1.16 0.69
C ARG A 35 12.56 0.44 0.57
N GLY A 36 13.60 0.93 1.24
CA GLY A 36 14.91 0.27 1.25
C GLY A 36 14.85 -1.15 1.78
N GLU A 37 14.04 -1.39 2.81
CA GLU A 37 13.84 -2.71 3.41
C GLU A 37 13.06 -3.64 2.46
N TYR A 38 11.98 -3.15 1.80
CA TYR A 38 11.23 -3.93 0.82
C TYR A 38 12.04 -4.25 -0.44
N LEU A 39 12.94 -3.38 -0.86
CA LEU A 39 13.89 -3.66 -1.94
C LEU A 39 14.91 -4.73 -1.56
N ALA A 40 15.35 -4.74 -0.31
CA ALA A 40 16.34 -5.70 0.20
C ALA A 40 15.70 -7.01 0.69
N MET A 41 14.37 -7.05 0.83
CA MET A 41 13.63 -8.20 1.34
C MET A 41 13.84 -9.43 0.46
N SER A 42 14.36 -10.50 1.05
CA SER A 42 14.56 -11.78 0.36
C SER A 42 13.38 -12.74 0.55
N SER A 43 12.64 -12.60 1.64
CA SER A 43 11.45 -13.41 1.89
C SER A 43 10.44 -12.67 2.76
N CYS A 44 9.16 -13.00 2.58
CA CYS A 44 8.12 -12.63 3.52
C CYS A 44 7.02 -13.69 3.55
N ALA A 45 6.25 -13.70 4.63
CA ALA A 45 5.06 -14.53 4.76
C ALA A 45 3.98 -13.80 5.54
N GLY A 46 2.72 -14.14 5.28
CA GLY A 46 1.56 -13.57 5.97
C GLY A 46 0.24 -14.10 5.45
N GLN A 47 -0.85 -13.52 5.95
CA GLN A 47 -2.20 -13.76 5.46
C GLN A 47 -2.74 -12.47 4.86
N ALA A 48 -3.59 -12.56 3.85
CA ALA A 48 -4.28 -11.43 3.27
C ALA A 48 -5.78 -11.70 3.12
N ALA A 49 -6.59 -10.75 3.58
CA ALA A 49 -8.01 -10.68 3.26
C ALA A 49 -8.18 -9.66 2.13
N ILE A 50 -8.74 -10.09 1.00
CA ILE A 50 -8.89 -9.26 -0.20
C ILE A 50 -10.38 -9.02 -0.46
N THR A 51 -10.74 -7.74 -0.55
CA THR A 51 -12.03 -7.32 -1.08
C THR A 51 -11.83 -6.75 -2.49
N ALA A 52 -12.44 -7.39 -3.48
CA ALA A 52 -12.45 -6.93 -4.87
C ALA A 52 -13.84 -6.39 -5.22
N ASP A 53 -13.92 -5.07 -5.48
CA ASP A 53 -15.15 -4.38 -5.85
C ASP A 53 -15.11 -4.00 -7.33
N TYR A 54 -15.98 -4.62 -8.11
CA TYR A 54 -16.15 -4.36 -9.54
C TYR A 54 -17.42 -3.54 -9.84
N GLY A 55 -17.88 -2.77 -8.86
CA GLY A 55 -19.05 -1.90 -8.96
C GLY A 55 -20.39 -2.64 -8.79
N GLN A 56 -20.67 -3.63 -9.64
CA GLN A 56 -21.91 -4.42 -9.55
C GLN A 56 -21.80 -5.66 -8.66
N ARG A 57 -20.58 -6.09 -8.35
CA ARG A 57 -20.28 -7.26 -7.55
C ARG A 57 -19.04 -7.02 -6.71
N VAL A 58 -19.15 -7.41 -5.44
CA VAL A 58 -18.05 -7.42 -4.48
C VAL A 58 -17.74 -8.86 -4.14
N TYR A 59 -16.45 -9.21 -4.20
CA TYR A 59 -15.96 -10.53 -3.84
C TYR A 59 -14.99 -10.40 -2.68
N GLN A 60 -14.96 -11.40 -1.83
CA GLN A 60 -14.04 -11.50 -0.71
C GLN A 60 -13.24 -12.80 -0.81
N TYR A 61 -11.94 -12.69 -0.56
CA TYR A 61 -11.01 -13.80 -0.61
C TYR A 61 -10.11 -13.76 0.62
N GLU A 62 -9.71 -14.93 1.08
CA GLU A 62 -8.63 -15.07 2.06
C GLU A 62 -7.53 -15.92 1.43
N LEU A 63 -6.28 -15.56 1.67
CA LEU A 63 -5.14 -16.29 1.12
C LEU A 63 -3.91 -16.16 2.00
N ALA A 64 -3.08 -17.20 1.97
CA ALA A 64 -1.73 -17.16 2.49
C ALA A 64 -0.79 -16.58 1.43
N VAL A 65 0.14 -15.74 1.87
CA VAL A 65 1.19 -15.12 1.06
C VAL A 65 2.53 -15.68 1.49
N ALA A 66 3.35 -16.10 0.55
CA ALA A 66 4.76 -16.41 0.78
C ALA A 66 5.59 -15.88 -0.38
N VAL A 67 6.69 -15.19 -0.05
CA VAL A 67 7.69 -14.69 -1.01
C VAL A 67 9.01 -15.37 -0.68
N ASP A 68 9.69 -15.91 -1.69
CA ASP A 68 11.03 -16.47 -1.59
C ASP A 68 11.84 -16.04 -2.84
N GLY A 69 12.75 -15.09 -2.63
CA GLY A 69 13.45 -14.43 -3.73
C GLY A 69 12.51 -13.67 -4.65
N GLU A 70 12.43 -14.10 -5.90
CA GLU A 70 11.55 -13.51 -6.92
C GLU A 70 10.20 -14.26 -7.05
N GLU A 71 10.03 -15.39 -6.38
CA GLU A 71 8.79 -16.16 -6.43
C GLU A 71 7.80 -15.70 -5.36
N ILE A 72 6.58 -15.44 -5.78
CA ILE A 72 5.44 -15.16 -4.91
C ILE A 72 4.47 -16.33 -5.02
N THR A 73 4.20 -16.99 -3.90
CA THR A 73 3.20 -18.06 -3.78
C THR A 73 1.98 -17.53 -3.01
N LEU A 74 0.80 -17.66 -3.60
CA LEU A 74 -0.48 -17.26 -3.03
C LEU A 74 -1.39 -18.48 -2.97
N THR A 75 -1.83 -18.87 -1.77
CA THR A 75 -2.74 -20.02 -1.60
C THR A 75 -4.07 -19.55 -1.07
N LEU A 76 -5.13 -19.65 -1.88
CA LEU A 76 -6.48 -19.26 -1.50
C LEU A 76 -7.07 -20.23 -0.47
N SER A 77 -7.61 -19.69 0.61
CA SER A 77 -8.29 -20.44 1.68
C SER A 77 -9.80 -20.18 1.71
N ALA A 78 -10.26 -19.04 1.20
CA ALA A 78 -11.68 -18.70 1.08
C ALA A 78 -11.96 -17.87 -0.19
N PRO A 79 -13.20 -17.94 -0.73
CA PRO A 79 -14.31 -18.83 -0.33
C PRO A 79 -14.09 -20.29 -0.74
N ASP A 80 -14.87 -21.22 -0.22
CA ASP A 80 -14.76 -22.66 -0.50
C ASP A 80 -14.70 -23.02 -1.99
N THR A 81 -15.30 -22.20 -2.85
CA THR A 81 -15.32 -22.41 -4.32
C THR A 81 -13.94 -22.25 -4.99
N VAL A 82 -12.99 -21.61 -4.33
CA VAL A 82 -11.63 -21.37 -4.84
C VAL A 82 -10.55 -21.81 -3.85
N ALA A 83 -10.97 -22.30 -2.68
CA ALA A 83 -10.05 -22.78 -1.66
C ALA A 83 -9.16 -23.92 -2.19
N GLY A 84 -7.86 -23.85 -1.89
CA GLY A 84 -6.85 -24.79 -2.37
C GLY A 84 -6.21 -24.42 -3.71
N ILE A 85 -6.71 -23.38 -4.41
CA ILE A 85 -6.00 -22.85 -5.58
C ILE A 85 -4.73 -22.17 -5.08
N THR A 86 -3.60 -22.55 -5.69
CA THR A 86 -2.30 -21.91 -5.46
C THR A 86 -1.86 -21.19 -6.73
N ALA A 87 -1.56 -19.90 -6.62
CA ALA A 87 -0.93 -19.13 -7.67
C ALA A 87 0.57 -18.99 -7.36
N ARG A 88 1.41 -19.24 -8.34
CA ARG A 88 2.86 -18.98 -8.30
C ARG A 88 3.19 -17.93 -9.34
N VAL A 89 3.93 -16.93 -8.95
CA VAL A 89 4.32 -15.80 -9.79
C VAL A 89 5.81 -15.59 -9.69
N ALA A 90 6.51 -15.62 -10.81
CA ALA A 90 7.94 -15.37 -10.90
C ALA A 90 8.21 -14.48 -12.12
N GLY A 91 8.43 -13.19 -11.87
CA GLY A 91 8.55 -12.19 -12.92
C GLY A 91 7.28 -12.13 -13.79
N GLU A 92 7.43 -12.40 -15.10
CA GLU A 92 6.30 -12.43 -16.05
C GLU A 92 5.60 -13.79 -16.14
N ASP A 93 6.11 -14.81 -15.44
CA ASP A 93 5.54 -16.15 -15.48
C ASP A 93 4.54 -16.35 -14.34
N GLY A 94 3.31 -16.69 -14.71
CA GLY A 94 2.24 -17.04 -13.78
C GLY A 94 1.77 -18.46 -13.98
N GLN A 95 1.51 -19.17 -12.87
CA GLN A 95 1.01 -20.54 -12.85
C GLN A 95 -0.08 -20.69 -11.80
N LEU A 96 -1.17 -21.34 -12.16
CA LEU A 96 -2.22 -21.74 -11.22
C LEU A 96 -2.18 -23.25 -11.04
N GLU A 97 -2.24 -23.69 -9.79
CA GLU A 97 -2.27 -25.10 -9.40
C GLU A 97 -3.52 -25.39 -8.57
N TYR A 98 -4.21 -26.48 -8.89
CA TYR A 98 -5.36 -26.97 -8.12
C TYR A 98 -5.51 -28.49 -8.30
N ASP A 99 -5.64 -29.22 -7.20
CA ASP A 99 -5.85 -30.67 -7.18
C ASP A 99 -4.82 -31.46 -8.04
N GLY A 100 -3.56 -31.02 -8.01
CA GLY A 100 -2.46 -31.63 -8.77
C GLY A 100 -2.47 -31.31 -10.28
N LEU A 101 -3.38 -30.44 -10.72
CA LEU A 101 -3.38 -29.88 -12.08
C LEU A 101 -2.72 -28.51 -12.05
N SER A 102 -1.88 -28.24 -13.03
CA SER A 102 -1.17 -26.99 -13.17
C SER A 102 -1.43 -26.36 -14.54
N VAL A 103 -1.68 -25.05 -14.57
CA VAL A 103 -1.94 -24.29 -15.79
C VAL A 103 -1.07 -23.04 -15.79
N GLU A 104 -0.28 -22.86 -16.85
CA GLU A 104 0.43 -21.59 -17.09
C GLU A 104 -0.57 -20.53 -17.51
N THR A 105 -0.53 -19.37 -16.84
CA THR A 105 -1.44 -18.25 -17.13
C THR A 105 -0.76 -17.17 -17.95
N GLY A 106 0.59 -17.23 -18.07
CA GLY A 106 1.39 -16.08 -18.54
C GLY A 106 1.39 -14.94 -17.54
N PRO A 107 1.76 -13.72 -17.98
CA PRO A 107 1.82 -12.57 -17.09
C PRO A 107 0.50 -12.32 -16.38
N LEU A 108 0.56 -12.02 -15.09
CA LEU A 108 -0.59 -11.55 -14.36
C LEU A 108 -0.93 -10.11 -14.79
N ASP A 109 -2.16 -9.70 -14.50
CA ASP A 109 -2.59 -8.32 -14.68
C ASP A 109 -1.69 -7.37 -13.87
N PRO A 110 -0.93 -6.47 -14.53
CA PRO A 110 0.00 -5.57 -13.87
C PRO A 110 -0.69 -4.49 -13.02
N GLU A 111 -1.97 -4.22 -13.27
CA GLU A 111 -2.77 -3.28 -12.47
C GLU A 111 -3.23 -3.88 -11.14
N GLY A 112 -3.08 -5.20 -10.96
CA GLY A 112 -3.41 -5.87 -9.70
C GLY A 112 -4.90 -6.01 -9.43
N LEU A 113 -5.75 -5.97 -10.46
CA LEU A 113 -7.21 -5.94 -10.32
C LEU A 113 -7.85 -7.33 -10.12
N SER A 114 -7.05 -8.36 -9.88
CA SER A 114 -7.54 -9.70 -9.52
C SER A 114 -6.98 -10.16 -8.17
N PRO A 115 -7.63 -11.11 -7.47
CA PRO A 115 -7.15 -11.57 -6.17
C PRO A 115 -5.72 -12.12 -6.18
N VAL A 116 -5.29 -12.72 -7.30
CA VAL A 116 -3.95 -13.29 -7.42
C VAL A 116 -2.92 -12.29 -7.94
N SER A 117 -3.32 -11.17 -8.56
CA SER A 117 -2.42 -10.12 -9.01
C SER A 117 -2.29 -8.97 -8.01
N ALA A 118 -3.26 -8.81 -7.10
CA ALA A 118 -3.30 -7.70 -6.15
C ALA A 118 -2.07 -7.67 -5.23
N VAL A 119 -1.74 -8.77 -4.57
CA VAL A 119 -0.59 -8.82 -3.65
C VAL A 119 0.74 -8.58 -4.36
N PRO A 120 1.04 -9.20 -5.51
CA PRO A 120 2.22 -8.86 -6.31
C PRO A 120 2.30 -7.38 -6.67
N ALA A 121 1.20 -6.75 -7.13
CA ALA A 121 1.16 -5.34 -7.49
C ALA A 121 1.40 -4.42 -6.27
N LEU A 122 0.84 -4.74 -5.11
CA LEU A 122 1.08 -3.99 -3.87
C LEU A 122 2.54 -4.09 -3.41
N LEU A 123 3.14 -5.29 -3.47
CA LEU A 123 4.55 -5.49 -3.13
C LEU A 123 5.48 -4.77 -4.11
N GLU A 124 5.13 -4.75 -5.40
CA GLU A 124 5.86 -3.98 -6.41
C GLU A 124 5.72 -2.47 -6.15
N GLY A 125 4.53 -1.99 -5.80
CA GLY A 125 4.31 -0.62 -5.37
C GLY A 125 5.20 -0.23 -4.17
N ALA A 126 5.33 -1.12 -3.18
CA ALA A 126 6.20 -0.92 -2.02
C ALA A 126 7.69 -0.85 -2.41
N ARG A 127 8.12 -1.66 -3.37
CA ARG A 127 9.51 -1.73 -3.84
C ARG A 127 9.90 -0.60 -4.78
N SER A 128 9.10 -0.34 -5.80
CA SER A 128 9.48 0.49 -6.94
C SER A 128 8.47 1.57 -7.35
N GLY A 129 7.25 1.56 -6.80
CA GLY A 129 6.21 2.54 -7.13
C GLY A 129 6.69 3.98 -6.91
N TYR A 130 6.34 4.93 -7.79
CA TYR A 130 6.68 6.33 -7.58
C TYR A 130 5.84 6.90 -6.44
N ILE A 131 6.49 7.32 -5.34
CA ILE A 131 5.82 7.93 -4.19
C ILE A 131 5.36 9.32 -4.56
N VAL A 132 4.06 9.54 -4.61
CA VAL A 132 3.44 10.85 -4.86
C VAL A 132 3.13 11.58 -3.57
N SER A 133 2.83 10.84 -2.50
CA SER A 133 2.66 11.40 -1.15
C SER A 133 2.91 10.36 -0.07
N CYS A 134 3.23 10.83 1.14
CA CYS A 134 3.27 10.02 2.34
C CYS A 134 2.82 10.83 3.55
N ALA A 135 2.21 10.16 4.52
CA ALA A 135 1.73 10.76 5.75
C ALA A 135 1.73 9.77 6.90
N LEU A 136 1.97 10.26 8.11
CA LEU A 136 1.73 9.48 9.32
C LEU A 136 0.23 9.58 9.69
N GLU A 137 -0.38 8.44 9.92
CA GLU A 137 -1.79 8.28 10.31
C GLU A 137 -1.89 7.57 11.67
N GLU A 138 -3.10 7.57 12.27
CA GLU A 138 -3.40 6.91 13.53
C GLU A 138 -2.41 7.27 14.66
N ASP A 139 -2.23 8.58 14.90
CA ASP A 139 -1.29 9.11 15.91
C ASP A 139 0.16 8.64 15.70
N GLY A 140 0.56 8.42 14.45
CA GLY A 140 1.91 8.03 14.06
C GLY A 140 2.18 6.53 14.12
N THR A 141 1.17 5.68 14.30
CA THR A 141 1.33 4.22 14.31
C THR A 141 1.33 3.60 12.92
N LEU A 142 0.76 4.31 11.93
CA LEU A 142 0.76 3.90 10.54
C LEU A 142 1.44 4.95 9.66
N LEU A 143 2.27 4.49 8.72
CA LEU A 143 2.73 5.29 7.59
C LEU A 143 1.88 4.93 6.39
N ARG A 144 1.17 5.92 5.83
CA ARG A 144 0.56 5.81 4.52
C ARG A 144 1.53 6.27 3.45
N MET A 145 1.65 5.50 2.37
CA MET A 145 2.44 5.81 1.20
C MET A 145 1.57 5.64 -0.05
N ASP A 146 1.35 6.73 -0.78
CA ASP A 146 0.61 6.71 -2.03
C ASP A 146 1.59 6.67 -3.22
N CYS A 147 1.38 5.73 -4.13
CA CYS A 147 2.17 5.54 -5.34
C CYS A 147 1.28 5.71 -6.57
N GLY A 148 1.81 6.40 -7.57
CA GLY A 148 1.07 6.68 -8.80
C GLY A 148 1.97 7.24 -9.91
N ASP A 149 1.35 7.73 -10.98
CA ASP A 149 2.07 8.40 -12.06
C ASP A 149 2.48 9.82 -11.62
N PRO A 150 3.78 10.14 -11.61
CA PRO A 150 4.27 11.48 -11.23
C PRO A 150 3.78 12.60 -12.14
N GLU A 151 3.42 12.28 -13.39
CA GLU A 151 2.89 13.24 -14.38
C GLU A 151 1.36 13.15 -14.48
N GLY A 152 0.74 12.20 -13.77
CA GLY A 152 -0.69 11.96 -13.79
C GLY A 152 -1.49 13.02 -13.04
N THR A 153 -2.79 13.07 -13.31
CA THR A 153 -3.72 13.85 -12.52
C THR A 153 -4.18 12.99 -11.34
N PRO A 154 -4.08 13.46 -10.09
CA PRO A 154 -4.55 12.70 -8.94
C PRO A 154 -5.99 12.20 -9.11
N GLY A 155 -6.23 10.93 -8.78
CA GLY A 155 -7.52 10.27 -8.95
C GLY A 155 -7.83 9.84 -10.39
N THR A 156 -6.84 9.80 -11.29
CA THR A 156 -6.98 9.26 -12.64
C THR A 156 -5.95 8.16 -12.90
N GLY A 157 -6.34 7.14 -13.66
CA GLY A 157 -5.50 5.97 -13.89
C GLY A 157 -5.44 5.05 -12.67
N SER A 158 -4.40 4.22 -12.59
CA SER A 158 -4.18 3.28 -11.50
C SER A 158 -3.31 3.93 -10.41
N GLU A 159 -3.78 3.89 -9.18
CA GLU A 159 -3.10 4.40 -7.99
C GLU A 159 -3.04 3.29 -6.93
N VAL A 160 -1.92 3.21 -6.21
CA VAL A 160 -1.69 2.27 -5.12
C VAL A 160 -1.48 3.05 -3.82
N SER A 161 -2.25 2.71 -2.79
CA SER A 161 -2.02 3.22 -1.44
C SER A 161 -1.62 2.08 -0.51
N LEU A 162 -0.57 2.29 0.28
CA LEU A 162 0.02 1.29 1.16
C LEU A 162 0.09 1.83 2.59
N TRP A 163 -0.24 1.01 3.58
CA TRP A 163 -0.11 1.35 4.99
C TRP A 163 0.83 0.38 5.67
N PHE A 164 1.84 0.94 6.33
CA PHE A 164 2.85 0.19 7.05
C PHE A 164 2.77 0.50 8.55
N ASP A 165 2.89 -0.51 9.38
CA ASP A 165 3.10 -0.32 10.81
C ASP A 165 4.45 0.35 11.04
N THR A 166 4.49 1.48 11.75
CA THR A 166 5.71 2.28 11.92
C THR A 166 6.74 1.65 12.85
N SER A 167 6.36 0.65 13.63
CA SER A 167 7.27 -0.05 14.56
C SER A 167 7.90 -1.30 13.96
N THR A 168 7.17 -2.00 13.10
CA THR A 168 7.62 -3.28 12.50
C THR A 168 7.92 -3.16 11.01
N HIS A 169 7.50 -2.07 10.37
CA HIS A 169 7.53 -1.82 8.93
C HIS A 169 6.75 -2.86 8.10
N ALA A 170 5.93 -3.67 8.77
CA ALA A 170 5.07 -4.64 8.11
C ALA A 170 3.96 -3.95 7.32
N LEU A 171 3.71 -4.42 6.09
CA LEU A 171 2.55 -3.99 5.32
C LEU A 171 1.28 -4.49 6.02
N SER A 172 0.42 -3.58 6.45
CA SER A 172 -0.84 -3.88 7.14
C SER A 172 -2.05 -3.76 6.22
N ARG A 173 -1.98 -2.88 5.23
CA ARG A 173 -3.07 -2.62 4.29
C ARG A 173 -2.54 -2.15 2.95
N GLY A 174 -3.23 -2.53 1.86
CA GLY A 174 -2.99 -2.01 0.52
C GLY A 174 -4.31 -1.79 -0.20
N GLU A 175 -4.37 -0.72 -0.99
CA GLU A 175 -5.50 -0.41 -1.86
C GLU A 175 -5.03 -0.17 -3.28
N ILE A 176 -5.81 -0.63 -4.26
CA ILE A 176 -5.62 -0.32 -5.68
C ILE A 176 -6.88 0.38 -6.15
N SER A 177 -6.73 1.60 -6.65
CA SER A 177 -7.81 2.41 -7.18
C SER A 177 -7.60 2.66 -8.67
N VAL A 178 -8.69 2.71 -9.42
CA VAL A 178 -8.69 3.06 -10.85
C VAL A 178 -9.67 4.20 -11.06
N ASP A 179 -9.20 5.31 -11.62
CA ASP A 179 -9.99 6.53 -11.82
C ASP A 179 -10.71 7.00 -10.54
N GLY A 180 -10.00 6.94 -9.40
CA GLY A 180 -10.50 7.31 -8.09
C GLY A 180 -11.49 6.32 -7.46
N PHE A 181 -11.80 5.20 -8.13
CA PHE A 181 -12.61 4.14 -7.59
C PHE A 181 -11.73 3.03 -7.01
N ARG A 182 -11.89 2.73 -5.71
CA ARG A 182 -11.16 1.65 -5.05
C ARG A 182 -11.68 0.29 -5.52
N ALA A 183 -10.93 -0.35 -6.40
CA ALA A 183 -11.26 -1.66 -6.94
C ALA A 183 -10.81 -2.80 -6.02
N ILE A 184 -9.66 -2.65 -5.35
CA ILE A 184 -9.09 -3.68 -4.47
C ILE A 184 -8.77 -3.07 -3.11
N LEU A 185 -9.08 -3.82 -2.06
CA LEU A 185 -8.60 -3.62 -0.69
C LEU A 185 -7.97 -4.93 -0.23
N CYS A 186 -6.72 -4.88 0.24
CA CYS A 186 -6.03 -5.97 0.92
C CYS A 186 -5.73 -5.58 2.36
N GLU A 187 -6.11 -6.42 3.32
CA GLU A 187 -5.76 -6.30 4.73
C GLU A 187 -4.83 -7.45 5.09
N PHE A 188 -3.65 -7.13 5.61
CA PHE A 188 -2.62 -8.13 5.93
C PHE A 188 -2.58 -8.40 7.42
N THR A 189 -2.39 -9.68 7.78
CA THR A 189 -2.16 -10.14 9.14
C THR A 189 -0.96 -11.06 9.18
N ASP A 190 -0.25 -11.08 10.32
CA ASP A 190 0.94 -11.92 10.52
C ASP A 190 2.03 -11.71 9.44
N PHE A 191 2.08 -10.51 8.85
CA PHE A 191 3.05 -10.19 7.81
C PHE A 191 4.44 -9.99 8.42
N ALA A 192 5.35 -10.87 8.06
CA ALA A 192 6.73 -10.87 8.55
C ALA A 192 7.72 -10.94 7.38
N MET A 193 8.73 -10.08 7.41
CA MET A 193 9.83 -10.00 6.44
C MET A 193 11.11 -10.61 7.00
N SER A 194 11.95 -11.13 6.10
CA SER A 194 13.30 -11.65 6.41
C SER A 194 14.29 -11.32 5.32
#